data_dbe523dbe12dab609f7b890dc30457c9
#
_entry.id   dbe523dbe12dab609f7b890dc30457c9
#
_cell.length_a   1.000
_cell.length_b   1.000
_cell.length_c   1.000
_cell.angle_alpha   90.00
_cell.angle_beta   90.00
_cell.angle_gamma   90.00
#
_symmetry.space_group_name_H-M   'P 1'
#
loop_
_entity.id
_entity.type
_entity.pdbx_description
1 polymer ?
#
loop_
_entity_poly.entity_id
_entity_poly.type
_entity_poly.pdbx_seq_one_letter_code
_entity_poly.pdbx_strand_id
1 'polypeptide(L)'
;MTGSDALEQALLTYFGWGGFRPGQRPVIEAMLAGRDCLAVLPTGAGKSLCYQLPALVRGGLVLVISPLVALMEDQVQHLQRRGIAAACLHRGLDPARRRDLMARVRSNRLRLLYLAPERLQV
;
A
#
# COMPACT_ATOMS: atom_id res chain seq x y z
N MET A 1 -22.27 13.85 -0.28
CA MET A 1 -20.87 13.79 0.19
C MET A 1 -19.94 13.73 -1.01
N THR A 2 -18.95 14.59 -1.05
CA THR A 2 -17.98 14.61 -2.16
C THR A 2 -16.93 13.52 -1.94
N GLY A 3 -16.24 13.12 -3.03
CA GLY A 3 -15.11 12.20 -2.92
C GLY A 3 -13.99 12.73 -2.02
N SER A 4 -13.89 14.05 -1.89
CA SER A 4 -12.95 14.70 -0.99
C SER A 4 -13.16 14.32 0.46
N ASP A 5 -14.39 14.37 0.90
CA ASP A 5 -14.72 14.04 2.29
C ASP A 5 -14.48 12.58 2.60
N ALA A 6 -14.74 11.69 1.63
CA ALA A 6 -14.50 10.27 1.78
C ALA A 6 -13.01 9.96 1.93
N LEU A 7 -12.15 10.64 1.16
CA LEU A 7 -10.71 10.46 1.27
C LEU A 7 -10.17 10.98 2.59
N GLU A 8 -10.61 12.15 3.02
CA GLU A 8 -10.19 12.73 4.30
C GLU A 8 -10.66 11.87 5.46
N GLN A 9 -11.85 11.31 5.38
CA GLN A 9 -12.39 10.41 6.39
C GLN A 9 -11.57 9.13 6.47
N ALA A 10 -11.20 8.56 5.33
CA ALA A 10 -10.35 7.37 5.28
C ALA A 10 -8.97 7.65 5.86
N LEU A 11 -8.39 8.79 5.54
CA LEU A 11 -7.11 9.22 6.08
C LEU A 11 -7.14 9.28 7.61
N LEU A 12 -8.18 9.86 8.16
CA LEU A 12 -8.36 9.95 9.61
C LEU A 12 -8.57 8.57 10.23
N THR A 13 -9.42 7.75 9.62
CA THR A 13 -9.78 6.44 10.14
C THR A 13 -8.59 5.48 10.18
N TYR A 14 -7.82 5.41 9.10
CA TYR A 14 -6.72 4.43 8.99
C TYR A 14 -5.39 4.95 9.51
N PHE A 15 -5.12 6.23 9.39
CA PHE A 15 -3.81 6.80 9.73
C PHE A 15 -3.85 7.85 10.83
N GLY A 16 -5.04 8.33 11.20
CA GLY A 16 -5.17 9.32 12.26
C GLY A 16 -4.76 10.73 11.86
N TRP A 17 -4.65 11.01 10.57
CA TRP A 17 -4.22 12.32 10.07
C TRP A 17 -5.42 13.12 9.59
N GLY A 18 -5.40 14.44 9.89
CA GLY A 18 -6.50 15.34 9.57
C GLY A 18 -6.45 15.95 8.18
N GLY A 19 -5.37 15.79 7.44
CA GLY A 19 -5.27 16.36 6.10
C GLY A 19 -4.08 15.83 5.32
N PHE A 20 -4.11 16.05 4.01
CA PHE A 20 -3.05 15.61 3.11
C PHE A 20 -1.88 16.60 3.07
N ARG A 21 -0.69 16.08 2.84
CA ARG A 21 0.47 16.90 2.53
C ARG A 21 0.44 17.30 1.05
N PRO A 22 1.13 18.41 0.67
CA PRO A 22 1.18 18.82 -0.74
C PRO A 22 1.64 17.69 -1.65
N GLY A 23 0.94 17.51 -2.77
CA GLY A 23 1.26 16.51 -3.77
C GLY A 23 0.64 15.13 -3.56
N GLN A 24 0.16 14.81 -2.38
CA GLN A 24 -0.42 13.49 -2.11
C GLN A 24 -1.76 13.28 -2.79
N ARG A 25 -2.68 14.21 -2.63
CA ARG A 25 -4.06 14.04 -3.09
C ARG A 25 -4.18 13.80 -4.61
N PRO A 26 -3.49 14.54 -5.48
CA PRO A 26 -3.58 14.30 -6.92
C PRO A 26 -3.15 12.89 -7.32
N VAL A 27 -2.13 12.33 -6.66
CA VAL A 27 -1.66 10.97 -6.93
C VAL A 27 -2.72 9.94 -6.51
N ILE A 28 -3.27 10.13 -5.32
CA ILE A 28 -4.31 9.24 -4.78
C ILE A 28 -5.54 9.25 -5.71
N GLU A 29 -5.96 10.42 -6.14
CA GLU A 29 -7.12 10.56 -7.04
C GLU A 29 -6.85 9.90 -8.39
N ALA A 30 -5.63 10.02 -8.93
CA ALA A 30 -5.26 9.36 -10.17
C ALA A 30 -5.33 7.84 -10.05
N MET A 31 -4.82 7.28 -8.95
CA MET A 31 -4.90 5.84 -8.70
C MET A 31 -6.36 5.37 -8.58
N LEU A 32 -7.17 6.11 -7.85
CA LEU A 32 -8.57 5.75 -7.67
C LEU A 32 -9.37 5.83 -8.99
N ALA A 33 -8.95 6.72 -9.88
CA ALA A 33 -9.56 6.85 -11.21
C ALA A 33 -9.05 5.80 -12.21
N GLY A 34 -8.12 4.93 -11.81
CA GLY A 34 -7.55 3.91 -12.68
C GLY A 34 -6.57 4.45 -13.70
N ARG A 35 -5.99 5.63 -13.47
CA ARG A 35 -5.03 6.25 -14.39
C ARG A 35 -3.61 5.95 -13.98
N ASP A 36 -2.73 5.78 -14.96
CA ASP A 36 -1.30 5.70 -14.71
C ASP A 36 -0.79 7.07 -14.25
N CYS A 37 0.15 7.05 -13.32
CA CYS A 37 0.66 8.29 -12.73
C CYS A 37 2.14 8.14 -12.39
N LEU A 38 2.95 9.13 -12.77
CA LEU A 38 4.31 9.27 -12.29
C LEU A 38 4.35 10.39 -11.27
N ALA A 39 4.66 10.05 -10.03
CA ALA A 39 4.72 11.03 -8.95
C ALA A 39 6.16 11.19 -8.48
N VAL A 40 6.66 12.43 -8.52
CA VAL A 40 7.99 12.75 -8.01
C VAL A 40 7.80 13.67 -6.82
N LEU A 41 8.04 13.14 -5.62
CA LEU A 41 7.84 13.86 -4.38
C LEU A 41 9.15 13.89 -3.59
N PRO A 42 9.43 14.99 -2.87
CA PRO A 42 10.65 15.06 -2.06
C PRO A 42 10.63 14.04 -0.91
N THR A 43 11.81 13.69 -0.41
CA THR A 43 11.97 12.83 0.75
C THR A 43 11.22 13.45 1.93
N GLY A 44 10.46 12.62 2.65
CA GLY A 44 9.66 13.09 3.78
C GLY A 44 8.29 13.65 3.42
N ALA A 45 7.91 13.61 2.12
CA ALA A 45 6.60 14.09 1.67
C ALA A 45 5.46 13.08 1.89
N GLY A 46 5.74 11.93 2.50
CA GLY A 46 4.73 10.91 2.73
C GLY A 46 4.32 10.14 1.49
N LYS A 47 5.29 9.72 0.67
CA LYS A 47 5.04 9.03 -0.61
C LYS A 47 4.24 7.74 -0.45
N SER A 48 4.48 6.99 0.63
CA SER A 48 3.84 5.70 0.83
C SER A 48 2.33 5.81 0.97
N LEU A 49 1.83 6.89 1.53
CA LEU A 49 0.39 7.12 1.65
C LEU A 49 -0.29 7.12 0.29
N CYS A 50 0.41 7.59 -0.75
CA CYS A 50 -0.14 7.72 -2.09
C CYS A 50 -0.62 6.39 -2.68
N TYR A 51 -0.03 5.26 -2.27
CA TYR A 51 -0.50 3.94 -2.70
C TYR A 51 -1.16 3.15 -1.58
N GLN A 52 -0.88 3.47 -0.32
CA GLN A 52 -1.48 2.77 0.81
C GLN A 52 -2.95 3.16 0.99
N LEU A 53 -3.27 4.43 0.92
CA LEU A 53 -4.65 4.87 1.11
C LEU A 53 -5.59 4.38 -0.02
N PRO A 54 -5.22 4.47 -1.31
CA PRO A 54 -6.07 3.92 -2.36
C PRO A 54 -6.38 2.44 -2.20
N ALA A 55 -5.44 1.65 -1.68
CA ALA A 55 -5.66 0.22 -1.43
C ALA A 55 -6.81 -0.01 -0.46
N LEU A 56 -6.96 0.87 0.53
CA LEU A 56 -7.98 0.75 1.56
C LEU A 56 -9.34 1.28 1.10
N VAL A 57 -9.33 2.33 0.29
CA VAL A 57 -10.55 2.97 -0.21
C VAL A 57 -11.17 2.18 -1.35
N ARG A 58 -10.34 1.73 -2.29
CA ARG A 58 -10.80 1.07 -3.51
C ARG A 58 -11.22 -0.39 -3.27
N GLY A 59 -10.55 -1.07 -2.34
CA GLY A 59 -10.66 -2.51 -2.20
C GLY A 59 -9.78 -3.22 -3.23
N GLY A 60 -9.66 -4.53 -3.14
CA GLY A 60 -8.77 -5.31 -3.97
C GLY A 60 -7.33 -5.29 -3.45
N LEU A 61 -6.39 -5.65 -4.30
CA LEU A 61 -4.99 -5.79 -3.94
C LEU A 61 -4.13 -4.76 -4.67
N VAL A 62 -3.30 -4.04 -3.93
CA VAL A 62 -2.27 -3.17 -4.50
C VAL A 62 -0.91 -3.85 -4.35
N LEU A 63 -0.19 -3.96 -5.45
CA LEU A 63 1.17 -4.50 -5.46
C LEU A 63 2.17 -3.34 -5.37
N VAL A 64 3.09 -3.44 -4.41
CA VAL A 64 4.15 -2.45 -4.24
C VAL A 64 5.48 -3.12 -4.54
N ILE A 65 6.20 -2.64 -5.54
CA ILE A 65 7.45 -3.23 -5.98
C ILE A 65 8.61 -2.33 -5.56
N SER A 66 9.54 -2.87 -4.79
CA SER A 66 10.69 -2.13 -4.30
C SER A 66 11.88 -3.06 -4.11
N PRO A 67 13.10 -2.62 -4.42
CA PRO A 67 14.32 -3.41 -4.14
C PRO A 67 14.75 -3.33 -2.68
N LEU A 68 14.12 -2.49 -1.87
CA LEU A 68 14.53 -2.22 -0.50
C LEU A 68 13.74 -3.09 0.49
N VAL A 69 14.19 -4.32 0.68
CA VAL A 69 13.49 -5.33 1.49
C VAL A 69 13.28 -4.87 2.93
N ALA A 70 14.31 -4.30 3.55
CA ALA A 70 14.20 -3.84 4.93
C ALA A 70 13.14 -2.74 5.09
N LEU A 71 13.06 -1.82 4.11
CA LEU A 71 12.04 -0.78 4.11
C LEU A 71 10.64 -1.37 3.93
N MET A 72 10.50 -2.36 3.04
CA MET A 72 9.22 -3.03 2.82
C MET A 72 8.72 -3.71 4.09
N GLU A 73 9.59 -4.43 4.78
CA GLU A 73 9.23 -5.09 6.04
C GLU A 73 8.82 -4.09 7.11
N ASP A 74 9.52 -2.97 7.19
CA ASP A 74 9.18 -1.91 8.14
C ASP A 74 7.80 -1.32 7.84
N GLN A 75 7.52 -1.02 6.58
CA GLN A 75 6.22 -0.50 6.18
C GLN A 75 5.09 -1.50 6.46
N VAL A 76 5.32 -2.78 6.17
CA VAL A 76 4.33 -3.83 6.45
C VAL A 76 4.02 -3.90 7.94
N GLN A 77 5.04 -3.84 8.80
CA GLN A 77 4.82 -3.85 10.25
C GLN A 77 3.99 -2.65 10.71
N HIS A 78 4.28 -1.45 10.18
CA HIS A 78 3.50 -0.26 10.50
C HIS A 78 2.04 -0.41 10.10
N LEU A 79 1.79 -0.95 8.91
CA LEU A 79 0.43 -1.17 8.43
C LEU A 79 -0.30 -2.21 9.27
N GLN A 80 0.36 -3.30 9.62
CA GLN A 80 -0.23 -4.35 10.44
C GLN A 80 -0.60 -3.85 11.84
N ARG A 81 0.21 -2.99 12.42
CA ARG A 81 -0.11 -2.36 13.71
C ARG A 81 -1.37 -1.50 13.65
N ARG A 82 -1.71 -1.00 12.48
CA ARG A 82 -2.93 -0.22 12.26
C ARG A 82 -4.12 -1.11 11.85
N GLY A 83 -3.95 -2.42 11.87
CA GLY A 83 -5.01 -3.35 11.49
C GLY A 83 -5.21 -3.49 9.99
N ILE A 84 -4.23 -3.06 9.20
CA ILE A 84 -4.30 -3.13 7.73
C ILE A 84 -3.65 -4.43 7.26
N ALA A 85 -4.33 -5.15 6.38
CA ALA A 85 -3.87 -6.43 5.85
C ALA A 85 -2.81 -6.21 4.78
N ALA A 86 -1.55 -6.27 5.20
CA ALA A 86 -0.38 -6.07 4.34
C ALA A 86 0.63 -7.19 4.58
N ALA A 87 1.38 -7.55 3.55
CA ALA A 87 2.43 -8.56 3.65
C ALA A 87 3.55 -8.27 2.66
N CYS A 88 4.68 -8.93 2.86
CA CYS A 88 5.86 -8.78 2.02
C CYS A 88 6.31 -10.14 1.52
N LEU A 89 6.55 -10.27 0.22
CA LEU A 89 7.08 -11.48 -0.40
C LEU A 89 8.51 -11.23 -0.85
N HIS A 90 9.47 -11.95 -0.25
CA HIS A 90 10.89 -11.85 -0.58
C HIS A 90 11.58 -13.20 -0.35
N ARG A 91 12.86 -13.29 -0.70
CA ARG A 91 13.61 -14.56 -0.64
C ARG A 91 13.76 -15.12 0.77
N GLY A 92 13.78 -14.27 1.78
CA GLY A 92 13.94 -14.69 3.17
C GLY A 92 12.71 -15.32 3.78
N LEU A 93 11.60 -15.36 3.05
CA LEU A 93 10.35 -15.90 3.54
C LEU A 93 10.37 -17.44 3.46
N ASP A 94 10.11 -18.12 4.59
CA ASP A 94 10.11 -19.58 4.60
C ASP A 94 8.93 -20.17 3.82
N PRO A 95 8.99 -21.44 3.40
CA PRO A 95 7.95 -22.04 2.57
C PRO A 95 6.57 -22.06 3.21
N ALA A 96 6.48 -22.25 4.52
CA ALA A 96 5.19 -22.27 5.21
C ALA A 96 4.53 -20.90 5.19
N ARG A 97 5.29 -19.85 5.46
CA ARG A 97 4.80 -18.47 5.42
C ARG A 97 4.43 -18.05 3.99
N ARG A 98 5.20 -18.52 3.01
CA ARG A 98 4.90 -18.24 1.60
C ARG A 98 3.56 -18.86 1.19
N ARG A 99 3.30 -20.11 1.58
CA ARG A 99 2.04 -20.77 1.28
C ARG A 99 0.85 -20.08 1.94
N ASP A 100 1.01 -19.67 3.21
CA ASP A 100 0.00 -18.92 3.93
C ASP A 100 -0.30 -17.58 3.23
N LEU A 101 0.74 -16.87 2.83
CA LEU A 101 0.62 -15.61 2.13
C LEU A 101 -0.14 -15.79 0.80
N MET A 102 0.21 -16.81 0.02
CA MET A 102 -0.45 -17.06 -1.26
C MET A 102 -1.92 -17.44 -1.07
N ALA A 103 -2.25 -18.15 0.00
CA ALA A 103 -3.63 -18.46 0.33
C ALA A 103 -4.44 -17.19 0.65
N ARG A 104 -3.83 -16.25 1.37
CA ARG A 104 -4.46 -14.96 1.67
C ARG A 104 -4.67 -14.12 0.41
N VAL A 105 -3.73 -14.17 -0.52
CA VAL A 105 -3.88 -13.50 -1.82
C VAL A 105 -5.06 -14.08 -2.59
N ARG A 106 -5.14 -15.40 -2.69
CA ARG A 106 -6.23 -16.09 -3.42
C ARG A 106 -7.59 -15.83 -2.81
N SER A 107 -7.66 -15.69 -1.51
CA SER A 107 -8.93 -15.46 -0.81
C SER A 107 -9.30 -13.99 -0.71
N ASN A 108 -8.53 -13.10 -1.35
CA ASN A 108 -8.77 -11.66 -1.40
C ASN A 108 -8.80 -11.01 0.00
N ARG A 109 -7.98 -11.53 0.92
CA ARG A 109 -7.88 -10.99 2.29
C ARG A 109 -6.78 -9.96 2.46
N LEU A 110 -5.94 -9.79 1.44
CA LEU A 110 -4.80 -8.89 1.51
C LEU A 110 -5.11 -7.59 0.78
N ARG A 111 -4.70 -6.46 1.33
CA ARG A 111 -4.87 -5.14 0.70
C ARG A 111 -3.62 -4.66 0.00
N LEU A 112 -2.45 -4.96 0.60
CA LEU A 112 -1.16 -4.58 0.02
C LEU A 112 -0.21 -5.76 0.06
N LEU A 113 0.45 -6.01 -1.06
CA LEU A 113 1.51 -6.99 -1.15
C LEU A 113 2.77 -6.30 -1.66
N TYR A 114 3.81 -6.29 -0.82
CA TYR A 114 5.10 -5.72 -1.16
C TYR A 114 5.97 -6.83 -1.76
N LEU A 115 6.57 -6.55 -2.91
CA LEU A 115 7.36 -7.50 -3.66
C LEU A 115 8.74 -6.94 -3.98
N ALA A 116 9.77 -7.78 -3.84
CA ALA A 116 11.07 -7.47 -4.42
C ALA A 116 11.00 -7.71 -5.93
N PRO A 117 11.73 -6.91 -6.77
CA PRO A 117 11.64 -7.02 -8.23
C PRO A 117 11.98 -8.40 -8.79
N GLU A 118 12.90 -9.13 -8.16
CA GLU A 118 13.30 -10.48 -8.60
C GLU A 118 12.15 -11.49 -8.52
N ARG A 119 11.09 -11.18 -7.80
CA ARG A 119 9.89 -12.05 -7.73
C ARG A 119 9.04 -11.98 -8.99
N LEU A 120 9.29 -11.00 -9.84
CA LEU A 120 8.62 -10.86 -11.13
C LEU A 120 9.29 -11.66 -12.25
N GLN A 121 10.46 -12.23 -11.98
CA GLN A 121 11.16 -13.07 -12.93
C GLN A 121 10.50 -14.45 -12.98
N VAL A 122 10.33 -14.92 -14.19
CA VAL A 122 9.76 -16.23 -14.47
C VAL A 122 10.83 -17.32 -14.40
#